data_58ea2fcd51a4748c12810b2ab7145900
#
_entry.id   58ea2fcd51a4748c12810b2ab7145900
#
_cell.length_a   1.000
_cell.length_b   1.000
_cell.length_c   1.000
_cell.angle_alpha   90.00
_cell.angle_beta   90.00
_cell.angle_gamma   90.00
#
_symmetry.space_group_name_H-M   'P 1'
#
loop_
_entity.id
_entity.type
_entity.pdbx_description
1 polymer ?
#
loop_
_entity_poly.entity_id
_entity_poly.type
_entity_poly.pdbx_seq_one_letter_code
_entity_poly.pdbx_strand_id
1 'polypeptide(L)'
;KLSEVTHSIVLAFDCYTKKIVFVSDNIPELYGLDSHRFFIDGHQPVVEVIHPDDIYYGLLVRKKIYSILSSFSNEEKMNYKAIHEMRVRNLRGEYIRIIEQEQIVELDKSGNIWLMLSVIDVDASHESEIIKCHLYNFKTGEQIFIDLSDTLDEPLTNRELEVLRLMKQGLLSKEIANILKVSINTVNTHRQNILQKLKANNSIEAVNFAQRLGLFNK
;
A
#
# COMPACT_ATOMS: atom_id res chain seq x y z
N LYS A 1 -8.06 -8.90 25.45
CA LYS A 1 -7.86 -7.86 26.54
C LYS A 1 -7.04 -6.64 26.08
N LEU A 2 -5.95 -6.80 25.31
CA LEU A 2 -5.21 -5.62 24.77
C LEU A 2 -5.99 -4.94 23.65
N SER A 3 -6.56 -5.70 22.71
CA SER A 3 -7.39 -5.17 21.63
C SER A 3 -8.67 -4.46 22.10
N GLU A 4 -9.25 -4.91 23.22
CA GLU A 4 -10.42 -4.27 23.85
C GLU A 4 -10.09 -2.88 24.43
N VAL A 5 -8.85 -2.64 24.80
CA VAL A 5 -8.41 -1.35 25.39
C VAL A 5 -7.92 -0.38 24.31
N THR A 6 -7.29 -0.89 23.27
CA THR A 6 -6.68 -0.06 22.21
C THR A 6 -7.59 0.17 21.01
N HIS A 7 -8.69 -0.58 20.87
CA HIS A 7 -9.53 -0.64 19.67
C HIS A 7 -8.77 -1.02 18.37
N SER A 8 -7.51 -1.41 18.48
CA SER A 8 -6.70 -1.86 17.35
C SER A 8 -7.08 -3.28 16.95
N ILE A 9 -7.08 -3.58 15.67
CA ILE A 9 -7.18 -4.94 15.18
C ILE A 9 -5.80 -5.55 15.13
N VAL A 10 -5.68 -6.79 15.57
CA VAL A 10 -4.42 -7.54 15.54
C VAL A 10 -4.63 -8.81 14.71
N LEU A 11 -3.75 -9.01 13.73
CA LEU A 11 -3.70 -10.20 12.89
C LEU A 11 -2.32 -10.85 13.01
N ALA A 12 -2.26 -12.18 13.00
CA ALA A 12 -1.01 -12.90 12.79
C ALA A 12 -1.13 -13.76 11.52
N PHE A 13 -0.12 -13.63 10.67
CA PHE A 13 -0.05 -14.28 9.37
C PHE A 13 1.14 -15.23 9.31
N ASP A 14 0.87 -16.50 8.95
CA ASP A 14 1.90 -17.49 8.64
C ASP A 14 2.27 -17.36 7.16
N CYS A 15 3.48 -16.84 6.89
CA CYS A 15 3.99 -16.60 5.55
C CYS A 15 4.28 -17.90 4.79
N TYR A 16 4.50 -19.01 5.49
CA TYR A 16 4.78 -20.31 4.90
C TYR A 16 3.51 -20.97 4.37
N THR A 17 2.49 -21.07 5.22
CA THR A 17 1.19 -21.64 4.84
C THR A 17 0.28 -20.64 4.12
N LYS A 18 0.64 -19.35 4.11
CA LYS A 18 -0.16 -18.23 3.58
C LYS A 18 -1.53 -18.11 4.23
N LYS A 19 -1.60 -18.39 5.53
CA LYS A 19 -2.84 -18.35 6.31
C LYS A 19 -2.78 -17.36 7.45
N ILE A 20 -3.90 -16.79 7.79
CA ILE A 20 -4.09 -16.06 9.03
C ILE A 20 -4.24 -17.10 10.15
N VAL A 21 -3.40 -17.01 11.17
CA VAL A 21 -3.36 -17.95 12.30
C VAL A 21 -3.91 -17.35 13.59
N PHE A 22 -4.07 -16.03 13.61
CA PHE A 22 -4.72 -15.31 14.69
C PHE A 22 -5.42 -14.06 14.15
N VAL A 23 -6.57 -13.75 14.72
CA VAL A 23 -7.32 -12.52 14.50
C VAL A 23 -7.94 -12.09 15.82
N SER A 24 -7.88 -10.79 16.14
CA SER A 24 -8.51 -10.25 17.34
C SER A 24 -10.03 -10.23 17.25
N ASP A 25 -10.71 -10.38 18.39
CA ASP A 25 -12.16 -10.55 18.47
C ASP A 25 -12.96 -9.31 18.02
N ASN A 26 -12.32 -8.15 17.96
CA ASN A 26 -12.95 -6.89 17.56
C ASN A 26 -13.00 -6.65 16.03
N ILE A 27 -12.56 -7.60 15.21
CA ILE A 27 -12.59 -7.46 13.75
C ILE A 27 -14.01 -7.28 13.18
N PRO A 28 -15.05 -7.96 13.71
CA PRO A 28 -16.43 -7.74 13.25
C PRO A 28 -16.92 -6.31 13.49
N GLU A 29 -16.45 -5.65 14.53
CA GLU A 29 -16.85 -4.28 14.88
C GLU A 29 -16.38 -3.25 13.85
N LEU A 30 -15.22 -3.48 13.24
CA LEU A 30 -14.67 -2.57 12.23
C LEU A 30 -15.11 -2.92 10.81
N TYR A 31 -14.97 -4.18 10.42
CA TYR A 31 -15.15 -4.60 9.02
C TYR A 31 -16.48 -5.31 8.75
N GLY A 32 -17.22 -5.71 9.79
CA GLY A 32 -18.42 -6.55 9.64
C GLY A 32 -18.12 -7.95 9.12
N LEU A 33 -16.89 -8.39 9.27
CA LEU A 33 -16.47 -9.71 8.83
C LEU A 33 -16.51 -10.71 9.97
N ASP A 34 -17.04 -11.90 9.68
CA ASP A 34 -16.95 -13.01 10.62
C ASP A 34 -15.48 -13.46 10.76
N SER A 35 -14.96 -13.45 12.00
CA SER A 35 -13.59 -13.86 12.30
C SER A 35 -13.27 -15.29 11.83
N HIS A 36 -14.25 -16.19 11.80
CA HIS A 36 -14.06 -17.55 11.30
C HIS A 36 -13.68 -17.63 9.82
N ARG A 37 -14.12 -16.67 9.00
CA ARG A 37 -13.76 -16.62 7.58
C ARG A 37 -12.25 -16.49 7.37
N PHE A 38 -11.54 -15.80 8.25
CA PHE A 38 -10.09 -15.62 8.14
C PHE A 38 -9.31 -16.91 8.26
N PHE A 39 -9.81 -17.88 9.02
CA PHE A 39 -9.16 -19.18 9.19
C PHE A 39 -9.48 -20.15 8.04
N ILE A 40 -10.61 -19.95 7.34
CA ILE A 40 -11.06 -20.79 6.22
C ILE A 40 -10.50 -20.24 4.90
N ASP A 41 -10.76 -18.95 4.64
CA ASP A 41 -10.50 -18.28 3.37
C ASP A 41 -9.13 -17.57 3.33
N GLY A 42 -8.34 -17.67 4.41
CA GLY A 42 -7.04 -17.05 4.54
C GLY A 42 -7.15 -15.52 4.52
N HIS A 43 -6.37 -14.87 3.66
CA HIS A 43 -6.36 -13.40 3.56
C HIS A 43 -7.46 -12.83 2.64
N GLN A 44 -8.26 -13.68 1.98
CA GLN A 44 -9.31 -13.24 1.06
C GLN A 44 -10.29 -12.24 1.68
N PRO A 45 -10.80 -12.44 2.92
CA PRO A 45 -11.71 -11.49 3.56
C PRO A 45 -11.10 -10.08 3.73
N VAL A 46 -9.78 -9.99 3.98
CA VAL A 46 -9.08 -8.69 4.04
C VAL A 46 -9.11 -7.99 2.69
N VAL A 47 -8.81 -8.73 1.60
CA VAL A 47 -8.81 -8.17 0.24
C VAL A 47 -10.20 -7.64 -0.15
N GLU A 48 -11.28 -8.30 0.27
CA GLU A 48 -12.66 -7.90 -0.02
C GLU A 48 -13.05 -6.54 0.56
N VAL A 49 -12.40 -6.10 1.63
CA VAL A 49 -12.68 -4.80 2.27
C VAL A 49 -11.71 -3.70 1.85
N ILE A 50 -10.55 -4.03 1.26
CA ILE A 50 -9.60 -3.03 0.77
C ILE A 50 -10.22 -2.26 -0.40
N HIS A 51 -9.99 -0.95 -0.44
CA HIS A 51 -10.39 -0.14 -1.59
C HIS A 51 -9.73 -0.66 -2.87
N PRO A 52 -10.46 -0.84 -3.99
CA PRO A 52 -9.91 -1.41 -5.22
C PRO A 52 -8.61 -0.77 -5.69
N ASP A 53 -8.50 0.56 -5.62
CA ASP A 53 -7.30 1.30 -6.03
C ASP A 53 -6.09 1.02 -5.11
N ASP A 54 -6.32 0.53 -3.88
CA ASP A 54 -5.26 0.30 -2.90
C ASP A 54 -4.72 -1.13 -2.96
N ILE A 55 -5.42 -2.06 -3.60
CA ILE A 55 -4.99 -3.47 -3.73
C ILE A 55 -3.64 -3.55 -4.45
N TYR A 56 -3.53 -2.92 -5.62
CA TYR A 56 -2.27 -2.94 -6.38
C TYR A 56 -1.14 -2.19 -5.65
N TYR A 57 -1.45 -1.06 -5.03
CA TYR A 57 -0.51 -0.33 -4.20
C TYR A 57 0.03 -1.21 -3.05
N GLY A 58 -0.83 -1.89 -2.31
CA GLY A 58 -0.45 -2.79 -1.22
C GLY A 58 0.46 -3.93 -1.68
N LEU A 59 0.22 -4.49 -2.88
CA LEU A 59 1.11 -5.50 -3.46
C LEU A 59 2.51 -4.94 -3.74
N LEU A 60 2.62 -3.73 -4.28
CA LEU A 60 3.92 -3.08 -4.55
C LEU A 60 4.66 -2.76 -3.25
N VAL A 61 3.96 -2.20 -2.26
CA VAL A 61 4.49 -1.94 -0.91
C VAL A 61 5.08 -3.21 -0.32
N ARG A 62 4.29 -4.27 -0.27
CA ARG A 62 4.72 -5.56 0.30
C ARG A 62 5.94 -6.14 -0.42
N LYS A 63 5.92 -6.15 -1.76
CA LYS A 63 7.05 -6.60 -2.58
C LYS A 63 8.33 -5.84 -2.24
N LYS A 64 8.25 -4.50 -2.09
CA LYS A 64 9.40 -3.65 -1.78
C LYS A 64 9.91 -3.86 -0.37
N ILE A 65 9.01 -3.94 0.62
CA ILE A 65 9.35 -4.22 2.03
C ILE A 65 10.09 -5.55 2.13
N TYR A 66 9.58 -6.62 1.52
CA TYR A 66 10.24 -7.92 1.51
C TYR A 66 11.63 -7.85 0.87
N SER A 67 11.78 -7.12 -0.23
CA SER A 67 13.08 -6.93 -0.90
C SER A 67 14.10 -6.27 0.02
N ILE A 68 13.70 -5.21 0.74
CA ILE A 68 14.58 -4.49 1.67
C ILE A 68 14.92 -5.38 2.89
N LEU A 69 13.92 -5.98 3.52
CA LEU A 69 14.13 -6.83 4.70
C LEU A 69 14.98 -8.07 4.37
N SER A 70 14.92 -8.57 3.13
CA SER A 70 15.77 -9.69 2.69
C SER A 70 17.24 -9.33 2.57
N SER A 71 17.60 -8.04 2.47
CA SER A 71 18.99 -7.58 2.46
C SER A 71 19.60 -7.43 3.85
N PHE A 72 18.76 -7.47 4.91
CA PHE A 72 19.21 -7.34 6.29
C PHE A 72 19.60 -8.70 6.91
N SER A 73 20.45 -8.66 7.92
CA SER A 73 20.72 -9.84 8.75
C SER A 73 19.46 -10.31 9.48
N ASN A 74 19.44 -11.56 9.93
CA ASN A 74 18.31 -12.12 10.66
C ASN A 74 18.00 -11.34 11.96
N GLU A 75 19.02 -10.87 12.66
CA GLU A 75 18.85 -10.06 13.86
C GLU A 75 18.31 -8.66 13.52
N GLU A 76 18.83 -8.04 12.48
CA GLU A 76 18.47 -6.69 12.07
C GLU A 76 17.03 -6.60 11.58
N LYS A 77 16.59 -7.47 10.65
CA LYS A 77 15.23 -7.43 10.11
C LYS A 77 14.13 -7.58 11.18
N MET A 78 14.43 -8.25 12.31
CA MET A 78 13.50 -8.41 13.43
C MET A 78 13.27 -7.12 14.22
N ASN A 79 14.12 -6.10 14.02
CA ASN A 79 14.02 -4.80 14.71
C ASN A 79 13.21 -3.76 13.94
N TYR A 80 12.72 -4.11 12.75
CA TYR A 80 11.93 -3.21 11.94
C TYR A 80 10.45 -3.57 11.95
N LYS A 81 9.62 -2.53 11.91
CA LYS A 81 8.21 -2.63 11.52
C LYS A 81 7.96 -1.81 10.27
N ALA A 82 7.13 -2.33 9.39
CA ALA A 82 6.62 -1.57 8.26
C ALA A 82 5.39 -0.78 8.70
N ILE A 83 5.30 0.47 8.29
CA ILE A 83 4.15 1.35 8.57
C ILE A 83 3.66 1.87 7.22
N HIS A 84 2.39 1.64 6.95
CA HIS A 84 1.73 2.13 5.73
C HIS A 84 0.25 2.37 5.99
N GLU A 85 -0.38 3.08 5.06
CA GLU A 85 -1.81 3.34 5.11
C GLU A 85 -2.53 2.67 3.95
N MET A 86 -3.80 2.36 4.17
CA MET A 86 -4.73 1.97 3.12
C MET A 86 -6.17 2.34 3.48
N ARG A 87 -7.05 2.30 2.49
CA ARG A 87 -8.48 2.50 2.69
C ARG A 87 -9.17 1.15 2.76
N VAL A 88 -10.04 1.00 3.75
CA VAL A 88 -10.84 -0.21 3.94
C VAL A 88 -12.30 0.15 4.13
N ARG A 89 -13.20 -0.73 3.71
CA ARG A 89 -14.63 -0.55 3.86
C ARG A 89 -15.07 -0.96 5.27
N ASN A 90 -15.71 -0.04 5.98
CA ASN A 90 -16.26 -0.27 7.31
C ASN A 90 -17.65 -0.95 7.25
N LEU A 91 -18.22 -1.25 8.43
CA LEU A 91 -19.58 -1.78 8.60
C LEU A 91 -20.69 -1.00 7.89
N ARG A 92 -20.51 0.32 7.71
CA ARG A 92 -21.50 1.20 7.05
C ARG A 92 -21.36 1.21 5.53
N GLY A 93 -20.38 0.47 4.99
CA GLY A 93 -20.05 0.49 3.57
C GLY A 93 -19.20 1.68 3.13
N GLU A 94 -18.71 2.51 4.06
CA GLU A 94 -17.88 3.67 3.81
C GLU A 94 -16.41 3.28 3.81
N TYR A 95 -15.61 3.89 2.92
CA TYR A 95 -14.16 3.71 2.97
C TYR A 95 -13.55 4.64 4.01
N ILE A 96 -12.89 4.04 4.99
CA ILE A 96 -12.14 4.71 6.04
C ILE A 96 -10.66 4.46 5.85
N ARG A 97 -9.83 5.37 6.33
CA ARG A 97 -8.38 5.26 6.32
C ARG A 97 -7.91 4.47 7.55
N ILE A 98 -7.00 3.55 7.34
CA ILE A 98 -6.33 2.81 8.40
C ILE A 98 -4.83 2.96 8.28
N ILE A 99 -4.14 2.83 9.41
CA ILE A 99 -2.70 2.69 9.51
C ILE A 99 -2.40 1.26 9.91
N GLU A 100 -1.66 0.56 9.06
CA GLU A 100 -1.20 -0.80 9.33
C GLU A 100 0.28 -0.79 9.70
N GLN A 101 0.61 -1.48 10.80
CA GLN A 101 1.96 -1.70 11.28
C GLN A 101 2.24 -3.19 11.22
N GLU A 102 3.12 -3.62 10.33
CA GLU A 102 3.52 -5.02 10.17
C GLU A 102 4.90 -5.25 10.78
N GLN A 103 5.05 -6.30 11.59
CA GLN A 103 6.31 -6.68 12.22
C GLN A 103 6.56 -8.18 12.07
N ILE A 104 7.83 -8.55 11.85
CA ILE A 104 8.27 -9.94 11.90
C ILE A 104 8.28 -10.39 13.36
N VAL A 105 7.57 -11.49 13.65
CA VAL A 105 7.53 -12.12 14.97
C VAL A 105 8.53 -13.26 15.06
N GLU A 106 8.63 -14.06 13.98
CA GLU A 106 9.50 -15.24 13.98
C GLU A 106 10.05 -15.53 12.57
N LEU A 107 11.28 -16.03 12.55
CA LEU A 107 11.95 -16.53 11.34
C LEU A 107 12.01 -18.05 11.40
N ASP A 108 12.04 -18.72 10.26
CA ASP A 108 12.32 -20.13 10.18
C ASP A 108 13.83 -20.42 10.42
N LYS A 109 14.20 -21.70 10.47
CA LYS A 109 15.61 -22.13 10.70
C LYS A 109 16.58 -21.67 9.60
N SER A 110 16.05 -21.29 8.44
CA SER A 110 16.80 -20.78 7.30
C SER A 110 16.87 -19.26 7.24
N GLY A 111 16.20 -18.56 8.19
CA GLY A 111 16.15 -17.11 8.26
C GLY A 111 15.07 -16.48 7.37
N ASN A 112 14.15 -17.27 6.81
CA ASN A 112 12.99 -16.74 6.09
C ASN A 112 11.93 -16.28 7.09
N ILE A 113 11.14 -15.28 6.69
CA ILE A 113 10.03 -14.77 7.49
C ILE A 113 8.97 -15.88 7.61
N TRP A 114 8.71 -16.30 8.85
CA TRP A 114 7.68 -17.30 9.14
C TRP A 114 6.39 -16.65 9.67
N LEU A 115 6.45 -15.94 10.78
CA LEU A 115 5.28 -15.28 11.36
C LEU A 115 5.41 -13.78 11.31
N MET A 116 4.35 -13.12 10.85
CA MET A 116 4.18 -11.66 10.89
C MET A 116 2.98 -11.28 11.75
N LEU A 117 3.13 -10.20 12.49
CA LEU A 117 2.06 -9.55 13.23
C LEU A 117 1.68 -8.25 12.52
N SER A 118 0.40 -8.04 12.30
CA SER A 118 -0.16 -6.79 11.81
C SER A 118 -1.02 -6.17 12.92
N VAL A 119 -0.78 -4.89 13.20
CA VAL A 119 -1.61 -4.06 14.08
C VAL A 119 -2.23 -2.97 13.21
N ILE A 120 -3.56 -2.86 13.26
CA ILE A 120 -4.34 -1.98 12.41
C ILE A 120 -5.12 -1.01 13.28
N ASP A 121 -4.91 0.28 13.05
CA ASP A 121 -5.59 1.38 13.71
C ASP A 121 -6.41 2.19 12.71
N VAL A 122 -7.59 2.65 13.11
CA VAL A 122 -8.35 3.62 12.31
C VAL A 122 -7.70 4.98 12.44
N ASP A 123 -7.35 5.58 11.32
CA ASP A 123 -6.90 6.96 11.30
C ASP A 123 -8.10 7.90 11.38
N ALA A 124 -8.33 8.42 12.57
CA ALA A 124 -9.38 9.41 12.84
C ALA A 124 -8.96 10.84 12.46
N SER A 125 -7.69 11.06 12.09
CA SER A 125 -7.25 12.34 11.57
C SER A 125 -7.84 12.53 10.17
N HIS A 126 -8.59 13.62 9.98
CA HIS A 126 -9.05 14.02 8.66
C HIS A 126 -7.95 14.76 7.88
N GLU A 127 -6.70 14.62 8.29
CA GLU A 127 -5.58 15.24 7.62
C GLU A 127 -5.35 14.56 6.27
N SER A 128 -5.26 15.37 5.24
CA SER A 128 -5.09 14.92 3.85
C SER A 128 -3.67 14.44 3.51
N GLU A 129 -2.75 14.46 4.48
CA GLU A 129 -1.40 14.00 4.24
C GLU A 129 -1.33 12.47 4.19
N ILE A 130 -0.89 11.97 3.04
CA ILE A 130 -0.65 10.54 2.82
C ILE A 130 0.54 10.13 3.70
N ILE A 131 0.34 9.16 4.58
CA ILE A 131 1.43 8.56 5.34
C ILE A 131 2.35 7.84 4.35
N LYS A 132 3.59 8.31 4.26
CA LYS A 132 4.60 7.66 3.42
C LYS A 132 4.93 6.29 4.01
N CYS A 133 4.81 5.26 3.19
CA CYS A 133 5.24 3.93 3.58
C CYS A 133 6.72 3.95 4.00
N HIS A 134 7.02 3.42 5.18
CA HIS A 134 8.40 3.38 5.69
C HIS A 134 8.63 2.17 6.61
N LEU A 135 9.87 1.76 6.71
CA LEU A 135 10.34 0.87 7.76
C LEU A 135 10.84 1.70 8.95
N TYR A 136 10.46 1.32 10.14
CA TYR A 136 10.88 1.96 11.39
C TYR A 136 11.61 0.95 12.26
N ASN A 137 12.88 1.24 12.58
CA ASN A 137 13.65 0.46 13.53
C ASN A 137 13.30 0.91 14.94
N PHE A 138 12.62 0.06 15.70
CA PHE A 138 12.16 0.41 17.04
C PHE A 138 13.27 0.39 18.11
N LYS A 139 14.48 -0.14 17.80
CA LYS A 139 15.63 -0.05 18.69
C LYS A 139 16.45 1.22 18.48
N THR A 140 16.64 1.64 17.23
CA THR A 140 17.51 2.78 16.90
C THR A 140 16.76 4.06 16.62
N GLY A 141 15.45 3.98 16.30
CA GLY A 141 14.64 5.11 15.83
C GLY A 141 14.85 5.45 14.36
N GLU A 142 15.66 4.68 13.64
CA GLU A 142 15.90 4.88 12.20
C GLU A 142 14.62 4.68 11.40
N GLN A 143 14.43 5.53 10.38
CA GLN A 143 13.32 5.43 9.42
C GLN A 143 13.85 5.30 8.00
N ILE A 144 13.40 4.29 7.27
CA ILE A 144 13.72 4.06 5.86
C ILE A 144 12.43 4.25 5.06
N PHE A 145 12.29 5.40 4.39
CA PHE A 145 11.16 5.66 3.53
C PHE A 145 11.21 4.80 2.27
N ILE A 146 10.08 4.19 1.94
CA ILE A 146 9.98 3.26 0.80
C ILE A 146 9.70 4.07 -0.47
N ASP A 147 10.63 4.05 -1.41
CA ASP A 147 10.43 4.53 -2.78
C ASP A 147 9.86 3.39 -3.62
N LEU A 148 8.65 3.57 -4.10
CA LEU A 148 7.95 2.59 -4.94
C LEU A 148 8.09 2.90 -6.44
N SER A 149 8.80 3.95 -6.83
CA SER A 149 8.90 4.40 -8.21
C SER A 149 9.56 3.39 -9.17
N ASP A 150 10.35 2.46 -8.61
CA ASP A 150 11.04 1.37 -9.34
C ASP A 150 10.30 0.02 -9.29
N THR A 151 9.12 -0.02 -8.65
CA THR A 151 8.39 -1.29 -8.44
C THR A 151 7.38 -1.61 -9.54
N LEU A 152 7.11 -0.66 -10.43
CA LEU A 152 6.18 -0.85 -11.55
C LEU A 152 6.68 -1.96 -12.49
N ASP A 153 5.79 -2.84 -12.92
CA ASP A 153 6.09 -3.90 -13.88
C ASP A 153 6.59 -3.31 -15.22
N GLU A 154 6.00 -2.16 -15.62
CA GLU A 154 6.43 -1.36 -16.77
C GLU A 154 6.67 0.09 -16.31
N PRO A 155 7.93 0.56 -16.27
CA PRO A 155 8.24 1.93 -15.90
C PRO A 155 7.64 2.95 -16.89
N LEU A 156 7.26 4.12 -16.37
CA LEU A 156 6.88 5.24 -17.23
C LEU A 156 8.10 5.78 -17.96
N THR A 157 7.95 6.04 -19.25
CA THR A 157 8.96 6.76 -20.03
C THR A 157 9.07 8.23 -19.58
N ASN A 158 10.17 8.90 -19.88
CA ASN A 158 10.34 10.33 -19.57
C ASN A 158 9.19 11.18 -20.15
N ARG A 159 8.69 10.81 -21.35
CA ARG A 159 7.59 11.53 -21.97
C ARG A 159 6.25 11.29 -21.27
N GLU A 160 6.00 10.09 -20.81
CA GLU A 160 4.82 9.76 -20.01
C GLU A 160 4.85 10.48 -18.66
N LEU A 161 6.02 10.54 -18.00
CA LEU A 161 6.19 11.32 -16.75
C LEU A 161 5.93 12.81 -16.95
N GLU A 162 6.37 13.37 -18.07
CA GLU A 162 6.13 14.77 -18.42
C GLU A 162 4.63 15.04 -18.62
N VAL A 163 3.93 14.18 -19.38
CA VAL A 163 2.48 14.24 -19.56
C VAL A 163 1.77 14.10 -18.21
N LEU A 164 2.19 13.15 -17.37
CA LEU A 164 1.58 12.90 -16.06
C LEU A 164 1.74 14.11 -15.11
N ARG A 165 2.89 14.80 -15.13
CA ARG A 165 3.07 16.04 -14.36
C ARG A 165 2.11 17.15 -14.81
N LEU A 166 1.86 17.28 -16.10
CA LEU A 166 0.89 18.23 -16.64
C LEU A 166 -0.57 17.83 -16.32
N MET A 167 -0.87 16.51 -16.32
CA MET A 167 -2.16 15.99 -15.84
C MET A 167 -2.38 16.34 -14.37
N LYS A 168 -1.36 16.26 -13.53
CA LYS A 168 -1.42 16.65 -12.10
C LYS A 168 -1.80 18.14 -11.93
N GLN A 169 -1.40 18.99 -12.87
CA GLN A 169 -1.80 20.41 -12.88
C GLN A 169 -3.24 20.64 -13.37
N GLY A 170 -3.97 19.59 -13.71
CA GLY A 170 -5.35 19.67 -14.20
C GLY A 170 -5.49 19.99 -15.69
N LEU A 171 -4.38 20.00 -16.46
CA LEU A 171 -4.39 20.41 -17.87
C LEU A 171 -5.11 19.38 -18.76
N LEU A 172 -5.88 19.89 -19.70
CA LEU A 172 -6.56 19.09 -20.72
C LEU A 172 -5.59 18.65 -21.82
N SER A 173 -5.92 17.60 -22.55
CA SER A 173 -5.07 17.07 -23.65
C SER A 173 -4.68 18.12 -24.68
N LYS A 174 -5.57 19.07 -24.98
CA LYS A 174 -5.30 20.18 -25.92
C LYS A 174 -4.22 21.13 -25.39
N GLU A 175 -4.26 21.45 -24.09
CA GLU A 175 -3.30 22.32 -23.43
C GLU A 175 -1.94 21.66 -23.34
N ILE A 176 -1.91 20.38 -22.95
CA ILE A 176 -0.70 19.54 -22.92
C ILE A 176 -0.08 19.45 -24.32
N ALA A 177 -0.90 19.24 -25.37
CA ALA A 177 -0.42 19.18 -26.73
C ALA A 177 0.27 20.50 -27.18
N ASN A 178 -0.29 21.64 -26.81
CA ASN A 178 0.29 22.94 -27.08
C ASN A 178 1.62 23.15 -26.34
N ILE A 179 1.70 22.80 -25.05
CA ILE A 179 2.91 22.94 -24.25
C ILE A 179 4.02 22.04 -24.79
N LEU A 180 3.69 20.80 -25.10
CA LEU A 180 4.65 19.80 -25.55
C LEU A 180 4.94 19.82 -27.05
N LYS A 181 4.25 20.70 -27.81
CA LYS A 181 4.35 20.86 -29.28
C LYS A 181 4.15 19.54 -30.05
N VAL A 182 3.14 18.78 -29.67
CA VAL A 182 2.74 17.51 -30.27
C VAL A 182 1.25 17.52 -30.63
N SER A 183 0.77 16.49 -31.34
CA SER A 183 -0.66 16.37 -31.62
C SER A 183 -1.46 15.98 -30.38
N ILE A 184 -2.75 16.33 -30.34
CA ILE A 184 -3.68 15.89 -29.29
C ILE A 184 -3.76 14.35 -29.25
N ASN A 185 -3.71 13.71 -30.41
CA ASN A 185 -3.72 12.25 -30.52
C ASN A 185 -2.48 11.63 -29.83
N THR A 186 -1.30 12.24 -30.00
CA THR A 186 -0.08 11.81 -29.32
C THR A 186 -0.22 11.91 -27.79
N VAL A 187 -0.78 13.00 -27.30
CA VAL A 187 -1.05 13.16 -25.85
C VAL A 187 -2.05 12.11 -25.37
N ASN A 188 -3.13 11.85 -26.10
CA ASN A 188 -4.11 10.84 -25.74
C ASN A 188 -3.49 9.43 -25.68
N THR A 189 -2.60 9.09 -26.62
CA THR A 189 -1.85 7.83 -26.59
C THR A 189 -0.98 7.74 -25.32
N HIS A 190 -0.24 8.80 -24.96
CA HIS A 190 0.52 8.81 -23.71
C HIS A 190 -0.38 8.67 -22.49
N ARG A 191 -1.53 9.33 -22.45
CA ARG A 191 -2.50 9.18 -21.33
C ARG A 191 -2.99 7.75 -21.21
N GLN A 192 -3.33 7.09 -22.31
CA GLN A 192 -3.75 5.69 -22.32
C GLN A 192 -2.64 4.76 -21.79
N ASN A 193 -1.41 4.94 -22.27
CA ASN A 193 -0.26 4.17 -21.78
C ASN A 193 -0.01 4.38 -20.29
N ILE A 194 -0.13 5.62 -19.79
CA ILE A 194 -0.01 5.95 -18.37
C ILE A 194 -1.07 5.20 -17.56
N LEU A 195 -2.35 5.26 -17.99
CA LEU A 195 -3.44 4.56 -17.31
C LEU A 195 -3.18 3.04 -17.25
N GLN A 196 -2.75 2.45 -18.36
CA GLN A 196 -2.45 1.02 -18.46
C GLN A 196 -1.31 0.64 -17.50
N LYS A 197 -0.18 1.36 -17.55
CA LYS A 197 1.01 1.07 -16.73
C LYS A 197 0.76 1.26 -15.24
N LEU A 198 -0.05 2.25 -14.88
CA LEU A 198 -0.44 2.52 -13.50
C LEU A 198 -1.67 1.71 -13.05
N LYS A 199 -2.26 0.91 -13.93
CA LYS A 199 -3.50 0.14 -13.69
C LYS A 199 -4.64 1.03 -13.16
N ALA A 200 -4.75 2.25 -13.66
CA ALA A 200 -5.73 3.26 -13.27
C ALA A 200 -6.84 3.36 -14.32
N ASN A 201 -8.08 3.58 -13.87
CA ASN A 201 -9.24 3.69 -14.76
C ASN A 201 -9.44 5.10 -15.32
N ASN A 202 -8.88 6.12 -14.66
CA ASN A 202 -9.00 7.51 -15.07
C ASN A 202 -7.78 8.35 -14.65
N SER A 203 -7.73 9.59 -15.16
CA SER A 203 -6.59 10.49 -14.92
C SER A 203 -6.39 10.87 -13.46
N ILE A 204 -7.46 10.99 -12.69
CA ILE A 204 -7.40 11.38 -11.27
C ILE A 204 -6.77 10.22 -10.48
N GLU A 205 -7.24 9.00 -10.71
CA GLU A 205 -6.64 7.80 -10.11
C GLU A 205 -5.16 7.66 -10.47
N ALA A 206 -4.80 7.84 -11.75
CA ALA A 206 -3.41 7.77 -12.20
C ALA A 206 -2.51 8.79 -11.49
N VAL A 207 -2.96 10.04 -11.33
CA VAL A 207 -2.23 11.09 -10.64
C VAL A 207 -2.07 10.77 -9.15
N ASN A 208 -3.15 10.36 -8.49
CA ASN A 208 -3.14 9.99 -7.07
C ASN A 208 -2.21 8.79 -6.81
N PHE A 209 -2.31 7.77 -7.66
CA PHE A 209 -1.46 6.60 -7.55
C PHE A 209 0.03 6.93 -7.79
N ALA A 210 0.33 7.73 -8.81
CA ALA A 210 1.68 8.20 -9.08
C ALA A 210 2.27 9.04 -7.93
N GLN A 211 1.43 9.81 -7.22
CA GLN A 211 1.86 10.57 -6.05
C GLN A 211 2.22 9.63 -4.88
N ARG A 212 1.41 8.61 -4.63
CA ARG A 212 1.70 7.57 -3.63
C ARG A 212 2.99 6.79 -3.95
N LEU A 213 3.27 6.54 -5.23
CA LEU A 213 4.50 5.89 -5.69
C LEU A 213 5.73 6.80 -5.61
N GLY A 214 5.60 8.09 -5.33
CA GLY A 214 6.73 9.05 -5.31
C GLY A 214 7.22 9.48 -6.69
N LEU A 215 6.48 9.21 -7.78
CA LEU A 215 6.92 9.51 -9.17
C LEU A 215 7.10 11.00 -9.48
N PHE A 216 6.59 11.89 -8.65
CA PHE A 216 6.74 13.33 -8.80
C PHE A 216 7.94 13.91 -8.05
N ASN A 217 8.62 13.12 -7.23
CA ASN A 217 9.73 13.57 -6.38
C ASN A 217 11.11 13.48 -7.09
N LYS A 218 11.11 13.04 -8.35
CA LYS A 218 12.30 12.92 -9.21
C LYS A 218 12.45 14.12 -10.13
#